data_cb9faf9343427cde13bd3de6f1b6fff8
#
_entry.id   cb9faf9343427cde13bd3de6f1b6fff8
#
_cell.length_a   1.000
_cell.length_b   1.000
_cell.length_c   1.000
_cell.angle_alpha   90.00
_cell.angle_beta   90.00
_cell.angle_gamma   90.00
#
_symmetry.space_group_name_H-M   'P 1'
#
loop_
_entity.id
_entity.type
_entity.pdbx_description
1 polymer ?
#
loop_
_entity_poly.entity_id
_entity_poly.type
_entity_poly.pdbx_seq_one_letter_code
_entity_poly.pdbx_strand_id
1 'polypeptide(L)'
;VAHTLELYSRYTFDYPYPVAISVNAPVGGMEYPMICWQRPRPEKDGTYSKRTKYGLISVIIHEVGHNWFPMIVNSDERQWMWMDEGLNSFLQFLTEQEWEADYPSRIMPERMGGLLNYLKSPNKMPIMTGADSLQSTGYNAYTKPTLALNILRESVLGREQFDYAFKQYARRWMFKSPTPTDFFRTMEDASGQDLDWFWRGWFYGTEHTDISIENVHHYKMDTRDPYKDKIAKKDKRNAEPDRLFQKLNKPLPKRVDAFPELKDFYNEYDELDITDKDRASYEKLIKGLSDKEKAMLKRKGQFYVVDLKNLGGLVMPVVLKVTYEDKSTEEIRLPAQIWRRHPESISKMIVADKKITRIEVDPHRETADVDIENNYFPRRMREHTFGISKSKKPSGNNPLRDKQKAEEKARKEAEEKKKKEAEKEKNKKPAPKKK
;
A
#
# COMPACT_ATOMS: atom_id res chain seq x y z
N VAL A 1 -29.49 -6.67 -0.27
CA VAL A 1 -30.38 -5.50 -0.33
C VAL A 1 -30.44 -4.81 1.01
N ALA A 2 -30.96 -5.45 2.09
CA ALA A 2 -31.10 -4.79 3.41
C ALA A 2 -29.77 -4.17 3.90
N HIS A 3 -28.68 -4.92 3.87
CA HIS A 3 -27.35 -4.46 4.22
C HIS A 3 -26.93 -3.19 3.43
N THR A 4 -27.23 -3.15 2.13
CA THR A 4 -26.94 -1.97 1.29
C THR A 4 -27.75 -0.76 1.74
N LEU A 5 -29.08 -0.97 1.98
CA LEU A 5 -29.96 0.12 2.43
C LEU A 5 -29.48 0.71 3.77
N GLU A 6 -29.08 -0.14 4.71
CA GLU A 6 -28.58 0.30 6.02
C GLU A 6 -27.28 1.10 5.91
N LEU A 7 -26.29 0.61 5.13
CA LEU A 7 -24.98 1.23 5.05
C LEU A 7 -25.02 2.54 4.24
N TYR A 8 -25.65 2.54 3.06
CA TYR A 8 -25.77 3.74 2.25
C TYR A 8 -26.57 4.83 2.99
N SER A 9 -27.66 4.45 3.71
CA SER A 9 -28.39 5.40 4.56
C SER A 9 -27.51 6.00 5.64
N ARG A 10 -26.65 5.22 6.27
CA ARG A 10 -25.73 5.69 7.30
C ARG A 10 -24.70 6.69 6.77
N TYR A 11 -24.14 6.44 5.58
CA TYR A 11 -23.12 7.30 4.98
C TYR A 11 -23.69 8.52 4.24
N THR A 12 -25.00 8.53 3.91
CA THR A 12 -25.63 9.58 3.12
C THR A 12 -26.91 10.11 3.80
N PHE A 13 -28.07 9.61 3.41
CA PHE A 13 -29.40 9.91 3.91
C PHE A 13 -30.28 8.65 3.83
N ASP A 14 -31.34 8.59 4.62
CA ASP A 14 -32.23 7.44 4.67
C ASP A 14 -32.88 7.18 3.30
N TYR A 15 -33.00 5.89 2.95
CA TYR A 15 -33.65 5.47 1.70
C TYR A 15 -35.11 5.95 1.65
N PRO A 16 -35.47 6.83 0.69
CA PRO A 16 -36.77 7.48 0.74
C PRO A 16 -37.90 6.70 0.03
N TYR A 17 -37.56 5.62 -0.70
CA TYR A 17 -38.52 4.89 -1.49
C TYR A 17 -39.15 3.74 -0.72
N PRO A 18 -40.41 3.31 -1.09
CA PRO A 18 -41.16 2.27 -0.35
C PRO A 18 -40.62 0.85 -0.55
N VAL A 19 -39.85 0.59 -1.62
CA VAL A 19 -39.31 -0.74 -1.97
C VAL A 19 -37.92 -0.66 -2.57
N ALA A 20 -37.14 -1.76 -2.43
CA ALA A 20 -35.92 -2.02 -3.14
C ALA A 20 -35.90 -3.48 -3.59
N ILE A 21 -36.00 -3.71 -4.90
CA ILE A 21 -36.15 -5.03 -5.50
C ILE A 21 -34.86 -5.39 -6.24
N SER A 22 -34.34 -6.57 -5.99
CA SER A 22 -33.15 -7.11 -6.67
C SER A 22 -33.54 -8.41 -7.38
N VAL A 23 -33.45 -8.41 -8.72
CA VAL A 23 -33.91 -9.51 -9.58
C VAL A 23 -32.69 -10.25 -10.15
N ASN A 24 -32.56 -11.54 -9.87
CA ASN A 24 -31.56 -12.38 -10.49
C ASN A 24 -32.04 -12.79 -11.90
N ALA A 25 -31.52 -12.14 -12.94
CA ALA A 25 -31.90 -12.30 -14.33
C ALA A 25 -30.68 -12.65 -15.22
N PRO A 26 -30.85 -13.22 -16.43
CA PRO A 26 -29.77 -13.53 -17.36
C PRO A 26 -29.22 -12.27 -18.07
N VAL A 27 -29.28 -11.12 -17.42
CA VAL A 27 -28.76 -9.83 -17.89
C VAL A 27 -27.60 -9.40 -17.01
N GLY A 28 -26.77 -8.46 -17.45
CA GLY A 28 -25.69 -7.87 -16.63
C GLY A 28 -26.24 -7.15 -15.41
N GLY A 29 -25.36 -6.61 -14.57
CA GLY A 29 -25.77 -5.62 -13.56
C GLY A 29 -26.43 -4.44 -14.28
N MET A 30 -27.57 -3.99 -13.74
CA MET A 30 -28.31 -2.84 -14.27
C MET A 30 -29.23 -2.28 -13.22
N GLU A 31 -29.15 -1.00 -13.01
CA GLU A 31 -29.93 -0.23 -12.05
C GLU A 31 -31.16 0.42 -12.69
N TYR A 32 -32.21 0.51 -11.92
CA TYR A 32 -33.39 1.35 -12.15
C TYR A 32 -33.92 1.80 -10.78
N PRO A 33 -34.67 2.90 -10.72
CA PRO A 33 -35.29 3.28 -9.47
C PRO A 33 -36.09 2.16 -8.83
N MET A 34 -35.74 1.77 -7.60
CA MET A 34 -36.40 0.76 -6.80
C MET A 34 -36.32 -0.71 -7.30
N ILE A 35 -35.74 -0.96 -8.48
CA ILE A 35 -35.57 -2.34 -9.02
C ILE A 35 -34.26 -2.43 -9.79
N CYS A 36 -33.51 -3.50 -9.57
CA CYS A 36 -32.25 -3.74 -10.26
C CYS A 36 -32.09 -5.22 -10.66
N TRP A 37 -31.15 -5.49 -11.56
CA TRP A 37 -30.89 -6.84 -12.08
C TRP A 37 -29.43 -7.26 -11.84
N GLN A 38 -29.23 -8.58 -11.64
CA GLN A 38 -27.91 -9.18 -11.44
C GLN A 38 -27.80 -10.50 -12.20
N ARG A 39 -26.61 -10.78 -12.73
CA ARG A 39 -26.35 -11.99 -13.52
C ARG A 39 -25.75 -13.17 -12.76
N PRO A 40 -24.85 -13.00 -11.76
CA PRO A 40 -24.12 -14.13 -11.17
C PRO A 40 -25.08 -15.19 -10.59
N ARG A 41 -24.88 -16.45 -11.04
CA ARG A 41 -25.73 -17.58 -10.66
C ARG A 41 -24.88 -18.77 -10.24
N PRO A 42 -25.41 -19.66 -9.39
CA PRO A 42 -24.85 -21.00 -9.19
C PRO A 42 -24.77 -21.77 -10.50
N GLU A 43 -23.91 -22.79 -10.52
CA GLU A 43 -23.86 -23.79 -11.57
C GLU A 43 -25.16 -24.61 -11.59
N LYS A 44 -25.39 -25.39 -12.67
CA LYS A 44 -26.60 -26.23 -12.81
C LYS A 44 -26.77 -27.26 -11.68
N ASP A 45 -25.68 -27.67 -11.06
CA ASP A 45 -25.66 -28.61 -9.92
C ASP A 45 -25.86 -27.92 -8.55
N GLY A 46 -26.17 -26.62 -8.52
CA GLY A 46 -26.36 -25.82 -7.32
C GLY A 46 -25.07 -25.36 -6.66
N THR A 47 -23.90 -25.78 -7.14
CA THR A 47 -22.61 -25.33 -6.60
C THR A 47 -22.22 -23.97 -7.17
N TYR A 48 -21.35 -23.24 -6.46
CA TYR A 48 -20.83 -21.96 -6.90
C TYR A 48 -19.38 -21.76 -6.48
N SER A 49 -18.65 -21.00 -7.28
CA SER A 49 -17.27 -20.60 -6.98
C SER A 49 -17.24 -19.40 -6.01
N LYS A 50 -16.09 -19.17 -5.36
CA LYS A 50 -15.82 -17.94 -4.59
C LYS A 50 -16.13 -16.68 -5.43
N ARG A 51 -15.72 -16.69 -6.70
CA ARG A 51 -16.00 -15.59 -7.64
C ARG A 51 -17.50 -15.35 -7.84
N THR A 52 -18.30 -16.41 -7.93
CA THR A 52 -19.77 -16.29 -8.11
C THR A 52 -20.40 -15.70 -6.85
N LYS A 53 -20.03 -16.19 -5.65
CA LYS A 53 -20.55 -15.67 -4.37
C LYS A 53 -20.31 -14.17 -4.26
N TYR A 54 -19.05 -13.75 -4.25
CA TYR A 54 -18.72 -12.35 -4.06
C TYR A 54 -19.12 -11.46 -5.23
N GLY A 55 -19.10 -11.99 -6.45
CA GLY A 55 -19.62 -11.27 -7.61
C GLY A 55 -21.10 -10.97 -7.53
N LEU A 56 -21.90 -11.90 -6.99
CA LEU A 56 -23.34 -11.66 -6.77
C LEU A 56 -23.58 -10.61 -5.66
N ILE A 57 -22.91 -10.76 -4.53
CA ILE A 57 -23.04 -9.81 -3.41
C ILE A 57 -22.61 -8.40 -3.86
N SER A 58 -21.45 -8.28 -4.50
CA SER A 58 -20.92 -7.02 -5.00
C SER A 58 -21.87 -6.32 -5.96
N VAL A 59 -22.43 -7.06 -6.93
CA VAL A 59 -23.34 -6.46 -7.92
C VAL A 59 -24.68 -6.06 -7.28
N ILE A 60 -25.20 -6.82 -6.30
CA ILE A 60 -26.40 -6.40 -5.57
C ILE A 60 -26.16 -5.11 -4.80
N ILE A 61 -25.01 -4.99 -4.12
CA ILE A 61 -24.66 -3.77 -3.39
C ILE A 61 -24.56 -2.59 -4.37
N HIS A 62 -23.92 -2.80 -5.50
CA HIS A 62 -23.71 -1.78 -6.53
C HIS A 62 -25.02 -1.28 -7.12
N GLU A 63 -25.83 -2.21 -7.66
CA GLU A 63 -27.08 -1.85 -8.36
C GLU A 63 -28.14 -1.25 -7.41
N VAL A 64 -28.22 -1.72 -6.18
CA VAL A 64 -29.10 -1.10 -5.17
C VAL A 64 -28.55 0.28 -4.76
N GLY A 65 -27.23 0.43 -4.69
CA GLY A 65 -26.56 1.68 -4.35
C GLY A 65 -26.85 2.81 -5.33
N HIS A 66 -27.05 2.52 -6.60
CA HIS A 66 -27.39 3.49 -7.63
C HIS A 66 -28.68 4.28 -7.35
N ASN A 67 -29.56 3.82 -6.46
CA ASN A 67 -30.66 4.64 -5.99
C ASN A 67 -30.20 5.95 -5.34
N TRP A 68 -29.01 5.99 -4.72
CA TRP A 68 -28.43 7.22 -4.18
C TRP A 68 -27.64 8.00 -5.25
N PHE A 69 -26.76 7.32 -6.00
CA PHE A 69 -25.93 7.85 -7.06
C PHE A 69 -26.06 6.99 -8.32
N PRO A 70 -26.62 7.43 -9.45
CA PRO A 70 -26.96 8.83 -9.77
C PRO A 70 -28.46 9.17 -9.61
N MET A 71 -29.32 8.29 -9.04
CA MET A 71 -30.76 8.50 -9.16
C MET A 71 -31.28 9.64 -8.29
N ILE A 72 -30.94 9.68 -6.99
CA ILE A 72 -31.40 10.74 -6.08
C ILE A 72 -30.45 11.93 -6.12
N VAL A 73 -29.13 11.70 -6.06
CA VAL A 73 -28.10 12.70 -6.34
C VAL A 73 -27.68 12.48 -7.78
N ASN A 74 -28.30 13.22 -8.70
CA ASN A 74 -28.15 13.00 -10.13
C ASN A 74 -26.80 13.45 -10.66
N SER A 75 -26.41 12.95 -11.83
CA SER A 75 -25.21 13.40 -12.56
C SER A 75 -25.42 13.34 -14.07
N ASP A 76 -24.65 14.15 -14.82
CA ASP A 76 -24.53 13.99 -16.26
C ASP A 76 -23.51 12.88 -16.57
N GLU A 77 -23.99 11.64 -16.68
CA GLU A 77 -23.18 10.45 -16.89
C GLU A 77 -22.37 10.50 -18.21
N ARG A 78 -22.88 11.16 -19.23
CA ARG A 78 -22.16 11.30 -20.50
C ARG A 78 -20.94 12.19 -20.39
N GLN A 79 -20.99 13.19 -19.52
CA GLN A 79 -19.86 14.04 -19.26
C GLN A 79 -18.97 13.49 -18.15
N TRP A 80 -19.56 12.98 -17.04
CA TRP A 80 -18.83 12.61 -15.82
C TRP A 80 -19.29 11.27 -15.25
N MET A 81 -19.03 10.20 -15.99
CA MET A 81 -19.42 8.83 -15.60
C MET A 81 -18.95 8.44 -14.19
N TRP A 82 -17.84 9.01 -13.71
CA TRP A 82 -17.33 8.75 -12.37
C TRP A 82 -18.25 9.26 -11.23
N MET A 83 -19.11 10.24 -11.49
CA MET A 83 -20.06 10.73 -10.48
C MET A 83 -21.22 9.77 -10.26
N ASP A 84 -21.52 8.97 -11.25
CA ASP A 84 -22.40 7.83 -11.18
C ASP A 84 -21.67 6.62 -10.60
N GLU A 85 -20.80 6.04 -11.39
CA GLU A 85 -20.15 4.76 -11.11
C GLU A 85 -19.10 4.83 -9.99
N GLY A 86 -18.37 5.93 -9.93
CA GLY A 86 -17.26 6.08 -8.99
C GLY A 86 -17.72 6.37 -7.57
N LEU A 87 -18.69 7.26 -7.38
CA LEU A 87 -19.27 7.54 -6.06
C LEU A 87 -20.00 6.31 -5.52
N ASN A 88 -20.76 5.62 -6.37
CA ASN A 88 -21.42 4.39 -6.01
C ASN A 88 -20.43 3.28 -5.70
N SER A 89 -19.39 3.06 -6.52
CA SER A 89 -18.34 2.07 -6.26
C SER A 89 -17.55 2.33 -4.98
N PHE A 90 -17.40 3.59 -4.58
CA PHE A 90 -16.78 3.93 -3.30
C PHE A 90 -17.66 3.48 -2.11
N LEU A 91 -18.96 3.79 -2.12
CA LEU A 91 -19.88 3.31 -1.08
C LEU A 91 -20.05 1.79 -1.11
N GLN A 92 -20.05 1.17 -2.30
CA GLN A 92 -19.99 -0.28 -2.45
C GLN A 92 -18.77 -0.85 -1.71
N PHE A 93 -17.60 -0.27 -1.90
CA PHE A 93 -16.38 -0.70 -1.21
C PHE A 93 -16.56 -0.66 0.31
N LEU A 94 -17.05 0.45 0.86
CA LEU A 94 -17.30 0.55 2.30
C LEU A 94 -18.30 -0.49 2.79
N THR A 95 -19.37 -0.72 2.03
CA THR A 95 -20.42 -1.69 2.34
C THR A 95 -19.89 -3.13 2.31
N GLU A 96 -19.05 -3.46 1.33
CA GLU A 96 -18.40 -4.75 1.22
C GLU A 96 -17.45 -5.03 2.40
N GLN A 97 -16.72 -4.02 2.90
CA GLN A 97 -15.82 -4.17 4.05
C GLN A 97 -16.58 -4.43 5.37
N GLU A 98 -17.85 -4.05 5.46
CA GLU A 98 -18.69 -4.33 6.61
C GLU A 98 -19.54 -5.60 6.44
N TRP A 99 -19.46 -6.27 5.29
CA TRP A 99 -20.15 -7.56 5.07
C TRP A 99 -19.44 -8.72 5.75
N GLU A 100 -18.14 -8.86 5.52
CA GLU A 100 -17.27 -9.85 6.18
C GLU A 100 -15.79 -9.43 6.09
N ALA A 101 -14.94 -9.94 7.00
CA ALA A 101 -13.52 -9.71 6.97
C ALA A 101 -12.89 -10.22 5.67
N ASP A 102 -11.88 -9.50 5.15
CA ASP A 102 -11.13 -9.84 3.92
C ASP A 102 -12.02 -10.00 2.67
N TYR A 103 -13.12 -9.22 2.60
CA TYR A 103 -13.96 -9.21 1.41
C TYR A 103 -13.14 -8.82 0.17
N PRO A 104 -13.21 -9.58 -0.95
CA PRO A 104 -12.35 -9.35 -2.12
C PRO A 104 -12.84 -8.21 -3.01
N SER A 105 -12.85 -7.01 -2.49
CA SER A 105 -13.27 -5.77 -3.19
C SER A 105 -12.30 -5.36 -4.30
N ARG A 106 -12.72 -4.40 -5.14
CA ARG A 106 -11.94 -3.94 -6.32
C ARG A 106 -10.57 -3.37 -5.99
N ILE A 107 -10.44 -2.66 -4.87
CA ILE A 107 -9.20 -2.01 -4.43
C ILE A 107 -8.45 -2.79 -3.34
N MET A 108 -8.83 -4.03 -3.06
CA MET A 108 -8.08 -4.91 -2.16
C MET A 108 -6.78 -5.39 -2.82
N PRO A 109 -5.73 -5.71 -2.03
CA PRO A 109 -4.40 -6.04 -2.52
C PRO A 109 -4.36 -7.08 -3.64
N GLU A 110 -5.24 -8.10 -3.59
CA GLU A 110 -5.33 -9.17 -4.58
C GLU A 110 -5.78 -8.68 -5.97
N ARG A 111 -6.45 -7.53 -6.04
CA ARG A 111 -6.98 -6.94 -7.28
C ARG A 111 -6.26 -5.68 -7.72
N MET A 112 -5.45 -5.08 -6.84
CA MET A 112 -4.73 -3.83 -7.12
C MET A 112 -3.76 -3.92 -8.30
N GLY A 113 -3.17 -5.11 -8.57
CA GLY A 113 -2.17 -5.25 -9.64
C GLY A 113 -2.64 -4.76 -11.01
N GLY A 114 -3.91 -4.99 -11.36
CA GLY A 114 -4.50 -4.48 -12.60
C GLY A 114 -4.60 -2.96 -12.63
N LEU A 115 -5.04 -2.35 -11.53
CA LEU A 115 -5.13 -0.90 -11.39
C LEU A 115 -3.74 -0.24 -11.39
N LEU A 116 -2.78 -0.76 -10.64
CA LEU A 116 -1.41 -0.23 -10.64
C LEU A 116 -0.76 -0.29 -12.03
N ASN A 117 -1.02 -1.36 -12.80
CA ASN A 117 -0.59 -1.44 -14.19
C ASN A 117 -1.28 -0.39 -15.07
N TYR A 118 -2.57 -0.15 -14.86
CA TYR A 118 -3.28 0.93 -15.56
C TYR A 118 -2.69 2.31 -15.21
N LEU A 119 -2.40 2.59 -13.93
CA LEU A 119 -1.81 3.85 -13.48
C LEU A 119 -0.40 4.10 -14.08
N LYS A 120 0.34 3.04 -14.41
CA LYS A 120 1.64 3.13 -15.12
C LYS A 120 1.50 3.21 -16.64
N SER A 121 0.33 2.87 -17.19
CA SER A 121 0.11 2.79 -18.64
C SER A 121 0.18 4.19 -19.30
N PRO A 122 0.76 4.30 -20.49
CA PRO A 122 0.68 5.53 -21.27
C PRO A 122 -0.74 5.86 -21.74
N ASN A 123 -1.66 4.88 -21.71
CA ASN A 123 -3.07 5.02 -22.14
C ASN A 123 -4.00 5.38 -20.98
N LYS A 124 -3.46 5.70 -19.80
CA LYS A 124 -4.27 6.17 -18.67
C LYS A 124 -4.87 7.54 -18.96
N MET A 125 -6.06 7.78 -18.43
CA MET A 125 -6.82 9.00 -18.68
C MET A 125 -7.19 9.69 -17.36
N PRO A 126 -7.42 11.03 -17.37
CA PRO A 126 -8.02 11.72 -16.24
C PRO A 126 -9.38 11.12 -15.87
N ILE A 127 -9.74 11.11 -14.59
CA ILE A 127 -11.09 10.70 -14.14
C ILE A 127 -12.16 11.58 -14.80
N MET A 128 -11.84 12.85 -15.02
CA MET A 128 -12.73 13.85 -15.65
C MET A 128 -12.96 13.65 -17.17
N THR A 129 -12.39 12.60 -17.77
CA THR A 129 -12.59 12.31 -19.20
C THR A 129 -14.05 11.96 -19.47
N GLY A 130 -14.65 12.59 -20.47
CA GLY A 130 -16.03 12.33 -20.89
C GLY A 130 -16.25 10.87 -21.34
N ALA A 131 -17.42 10.32 -21.07
CA ALA A 131 -17.75 8.90 -21.28
C ALA A 131 -17.47 8.42 -22.69
N ASP A 132 -17.78 9.22 -23.72
CA ASP A 132 -17.59 8.89 -25.14
C ASP A 132 -16.09 8.74 -25.52
N SER A 133 -15.17 9.23 -24.72
CA SER A 133 -13.72 9.17 -24.94
C SER A 133 -13.01 8.17 -24.07
N LEU A 134 -13.69 7.49 -23.14
CA LEU A 134 -13.08 6.53 -22.22
C LEU A 134 -12.65 5.24 -22.91
N GLN A 135 -11.35 4.91 -22.81
CA GLN A 135 -10.80 3.65 -23.33
C GLN A 135 -10.83 2.51 -22.30
N SER A 136 -10.74 2.84 -21.02
CA SER A 136 -10.68 1.87 -19.91
C SER A 136 -11.71 2.21 -18.84
N THR A 137 -12.98 2.14 -19.22
CA THR A 137 -14.14 2.54 -18.40
C THR A 137 -14.09 1.91 -16.99
N GLY A 138 -13.84 0.59 -16.87
CA GLY A 138 -13.82 -0.11 -15.59
C GLY A 138 -12.75 0.40 -14.61
N TYR A 139 -11.61 0.89 -15.10
CA TYR A 139 -10.63 1.53 -14.24
C TYR A 139 -10.96 3.00 -14.02
N ASN A 140 -11.32 3.73 -15.06
CA ASN A 140 -11.41 5.18 -15.00
C ASN A 140 -12.68 5.68 -14.31
N ALA A 141 -13.83 5.08 -14.60
CA ALA A 141 -15.10 5.49 -14.00
C ALA A 141 -15.37 4.83 -12.64
N TYR A 142 -14.88 3.60 -12.40
CA TYR A 142 -15.16 2.80 -11.19
C TYR A 142 -13.99 2.76 -10.22
N THR A 143 -12.87 2.12 -10.62
CA THR A 143 -11.84 1.69 -9.65
C THR A 143 -10.91 2.82 -9.23
N LYS A 144 -10.48 3.69 -10.15
CA LYS A 144 -9.59 4.81 -9.86
C LYS A 144 -10.28 5.86 -8.95
N PRO A 145 -11.54 6.29 -9.19
CA PRO A 145 -12.23 7.18 -8.26
C PRO A 145 -12.50 6.54 -6.90
N THR A 146 -12.87 5.24 -6.84
CA THR A 146 -12.98 4.50 -5.57
C THR A 146 -11.69 4.56 -4.77
N LEU A 147 -10.54 4.30 -5.41
CA LEU A 147 -9.24 4.37 -4.78
C LEU A 147 -8.92 5.79 -4.31
N ALA A 148 -9.14 6.80 -5.16
CA ALA A 148 -8.90 8.20 -4.81
C ALA A 148 -9.72 8.62 -3.58
N LEU A 149 -11.01 8.33 -3.56
CA LEU A 149 -11.89 8.67 -2.45
C LEU A 149 -11.52 7.90 -1.16
N ASN A 150 -11.10 6.64 -1.28
CA ASN A 150 -10.61 5.89 -0.14
C ASN A 150 -9.31 6.46 0.44
N ILE A 151 -8.38 6.88 -0.42
CA ILE A 151 -7.16 7.57 0.01
C ILE A 151 -7.50 8.90 0.68
N LEU A 152 -8.41 9.67 0.11
CA LEU A 152 -8.87 10.93 0.68
C LEU A 152 -9.45 10.72 2.09
N ARG A 153 -10.23 9.64 2.25
CA ARG A 153 -10.86 9.26 3.51
C ARG A 153 -9.86 8.78 4.57
N GLU A 154 -8.94 7.87 4.19
CA GLU A 154 -8.08 7.20 5.16
C GLU A 154 -6.79 7.97 5.46
N SER A 155 -6.20 8.62 4.44
CA SER A 155 -4.83 9.15 4.53
C SER A 155 -4.76 10.68 4.53
N VAL A 156 -5.79 11.38 4.04
CA VAL A 156 -5.76 12.85 3.91
C VAL A 156 -6.66 13.53 4.94
N LEU A 157 -7.96 13.23 4.95
CA LEU A 157 -8.93 13.87 5.84
C LEU A 157 -9.11 13.10 7.15
N GLY A 158 -8.99 11.78 7.14
CA GLY A 158 -9.45 10.90 8.20
C GLY A 158 -10.96 10.61 8.07
N ARG A 159 -11.37 9.46 8.61
CA ARG A 159 -12.73 8.90 8.44
C ARG A 159 -13.82 9.85 8.91
N GLU A 160 -13.66 10.44 10.09
CA GLU A 160 -14.70 11.28 10.69
C GLU A 160 -14.99 12.51 9.80
N GLN A 161 -13.94 13.21 9.38
CA GLN A 161 -14.06 14.43 8.60
C GLN A 161 -14.54 14.16 7.18
N PHE A 162 -14.02 13.09 6.54
CA PHE A 162 -14.47 12.68 5.22
C PHE A 162 -15.93 12.25 5.23
N ASP A 163 -16.32 11.34 6.15
CA ASP A 163 -17.67 10.79 6.21
C ASP A 163 -18.70 11.90 6.49
N TYR A 164 -18.34 12.87 7.33
CA TYR A 164 -19.16 14.07 7.53
C TYR A 164 -19.33 14.87 6.22
N ALA A 165 -18.23 15.18 5.53
CA ALA A 165 -18.24 15.97 4.31
C ALA A 165 -19.03 15.27 3.18
N PHE A 166 -18.83 13.97 3.00
CA PHE A 166 -19.53 13.16 2.03
C PHE A 166 -21.03 13.10 2.30
N LYS A 167 -21.40 12.98 3.56
CA LYS A 167 -22.81 13.03 4.00
C LYS A 167 -23.45 14.40 3.74
N GLN A 168 -22.69 15.51 3.93
CA GLN A 168 -23.14 16.86 3.58
C GLN A 168 -23.36 17.00 2.07
N TYR A 169 -22.45 16.44 1.24
CA TYR A 169 -22.63 16.42 -0.20
C TYR A 169 -23.92 15.70 -0.59
N ALA A 170 -24.12 14.46 -0.16
CA ALA A 170 -25.31 13.68 -0.49
C ALA A 170 -26.61 14.42 -0.10
N ARG A 171 -26.68 15.00 1.10
CA ARG A 171 -27.85 15.73 1.61
C ARG A 171 -28.09 17.05 0.90
N ARG A 172 -27.05 17.82 0.61
CA ARG A 172 -27.13 19.12 -0.08
C ARG A 172 -27.67 18.96 -1.50
N TRP A 173 -27.29 17.87 -2.16
CA TRP A 173 -27.57 17.62 -3.57
C TRP A 173 -28.70 16.59 -3.81
N MET A 174 -29.35 16.15 -2.78
CA MET A 174 -30.53 15.28 -2.86
C MET A 174 -31.59 15.88 -3.81
N PHE A 175 -32.04 15.08 -4.79
CA PHE A 175 -32.96 15.48 -5.86
C PHE A 175 -32.50 16.65 -6.72
N LYS A 176 -31.19 16.79 -6.90
CA LYS A 176 -30.55 17.80 -7.75
C LYS A 176 -29.49 17.13 -8.62
N SER A 177 -28.94 17.90 -9.57
CA SER A 177 -27.93 17.46 -10.54
C SER A 177 -26.63 18.26 -10.34
N PRO A 178 -25.77 17.91 -9.37
CA PRO A 178 -24.50 18.56 -9.14
C PRO A 178 -23.50 18.24 -10.25
N THR A 179 -22.57 19.15 -10.44
CA THR A 179 -21.37 18.98 -11.27
C THR A 179 -20.19 18.49 -10.42
N PRO A 180 -19.08 18.05 -11.03
CA PRO A 180 -17.84 17.77 -10.29
C PRO A 180 -17.38 18.91 -9.39
N THR A 181 -17.51 20.16 -9.86
CA THR A 181 -17.15 21.33 -9.07
C THR A 181 -17.99 21.47 -7.80
N ASP A 182 -19.27 21.10 -7.87
CA ASP A 182 -20.17 21.13 -6.72
C ASP A 182 -19.78 20.05 -5.69
N PHE A 183 -19.34 18.89 -6.16
CA PHE A 183 -18.78 17.85 -5.29
C PHE A 183 -17.50 18.35 -4.59
N PHE A 184 -16.52 18.83 -5.35
CA PHE A 184 -15.25 19.29 -4.81
C PHE A 184 -15.43 20.41 -3.79
N ARG A 185 -16.18 21.45 -4.13
CA ARG A 185 -16.50 22.55 -3.21
C ARG A 185 -17.22 22.09 -1.95
N THR A 186 -18.19 21.18 -2.10
CA THR A 186 -18.91 20.69 -0.92
C THR A 186 -18.00 19.92 0.02
N MET A 187 -17.09 19.09 -0.54
CA MET A 187 -16.11 18.37 0.27
C MET A 187 -15.15 19.32 1.00
N GLU A 188 -14.69 20.38 0.34
CA GLU A 188 -13.82 21.39 0.93
C GLU A 188 -14.55 22.25 1.97
N ASP A 189 -15.73 22.77 1.66
CA ASP A 189 -16.56 23.56 2.58
C ASP A 189 -16.84 22.78 3.88
N ALA A 190 -17.22 21.51 3.74
CA ALA A 190 -17.61 20.69 4.88
C ALA A 190 -16.42 20.17 5.68
N SER A 191 -15.28 19.91 5.04
CA SER A 191 -14.06 19.47 5.72
C SER A 191 -13.21 20.64 6.25
N GLY A 192 -13.41 21.86 5.72
CA GLY A 192 -12.58 23.02 6.05
C GLY A 192 -11.13 22.89 5.56
N GLN A 193 -10.86 22.03 4.57
CA GLN A 193 -9.53 21.74 4.02
C GLN A 193 -9.45 22.19 2.57
N ASP A 194 -8.33 22.78 2.18
CA ASP A 194 -7.97 23.03 0.78
C ASP A 194 -7.50 21.70 0.13
N LEU A 195 -8.31 21.19 -0.79
CA LEU A 195 -8.07 19.93 -1.49
C LEU A 195 -7.78 20.12 -2.99
N ASP A 196 -7.60 21.36 -3.47
CA ASP A 196 -7.32 21.65 -4.88
C ASP A 196 -6.18 20.81 -5.46
N TRP A 197 -5.10 20.61 -4.67
CA TRP A 197 -3.97 19.77 -5.03
C TRP A 197 -4.38 18.30 -5.26
N PHE A 198 -5.32 17.81 -4.47
CA PHE A 198 -5.82 16.43 -4.55
C PHE A 198 -6.71 16.24 -5.79
N TRP A 199 -7.68 17.14 -5.98
CA TRP A 199 -8.58 17.11 -7.13
C TRP A 199 -7.80 17.22 -8.44
N ARG A 200 -6.87 18.19 -8.52
CA ARG A 200 -6.02 18.38 -9.68
C ARG A 200 -5.23 17.11 -10.02
N GLY A 201 -4.59 16.49 -9.07
CA GLY A 201 -3.77 15.31 -9.29
C GLY A 201 -4.58 14.07 -9.66
N TRP A 202 -5.58 13.73 -8.84
CA TRP A 202 -6.34 12.49 -9.03
C TRP A 202 -7.37 12.58 -10.15
N PHE A 203 -8.08 13.70 -10.27
CA PHE A 203 -9.25 13.80 -11.16
C PHE A 203 -8.91 14.42 -12.51
N TYR A 204 -8.11 15.49 -12.54
CA TYR A 204 -7.76 16.19 -13.77
C TYR A 204 -6.46 15.73 -14.41
N GLY A 205 -5.58 15.11 -13.65
CA GLY A 205 -4.26 14.62 -14.08
C GLY A 205 -4.20 13.16 -14.46
N THR A 206 -3.06 12.80 -15.00
CA THR A 206 -2.70 11.39 -15.30
C THR A 206 -1.49 10.93 -14.50
N GLU A 207 -0.98 11.75 -13.59
CA GLU A 207 0.10 11.42 -12.66
C GLU A 207 -0.32 10.25 -11.75
N HIS A 208 0.66 9.63 -11.11
CA HIS A 208 0.44 8.53 -10.16
C HIS A 208 1.42 8.63 -9.00
N THR A 209 1.16 7.94 -7.93
CA THR A 209 2.08 7.88 -6.79
C THR A 209 3.23 6.93 -7.09
N ASP A 210 4.45 7.45 -7.02
CA ASP A 210 5.70 6.70 -7.07
C ASP A 210 6.76 7.55 -6.34
N ILE A 211 6.97 7.27 -5.06
CA ILE A 211 7.87 8.06 -4.19
C ILE A 211 9.04 7.18 -3.77
N SER A 212 10.22 7.48 -4.30
CA SER A 212 11.43 6.73 -4.02
C SER A 212 12.28 7.33 -2.89
N ILE A 213 12.98 6.47 -2.15
CA ILE A 213 14.11 6.89 -1.32
C ILE A 213 15.36 6.85 -2.18
N GLU A 214 15.89 8.03 -2.55
CA GLU A 214 17.10 8.11 -3.36
C GLU A 214 18.36 7.87 -2.54
N ASN A 215 18.50 8.60 -1.43
CA ASN A 215 19.64 8.50 -0.54
C ASN A 215 19.22 8.66 0.93
N VAL A 216 20.04 8.13 1.81
CA VAL A 216 19.99 8.41 3.25
C VAL A 216 21.39 8.75 3.70
N HIS A 217 21.59 10.00 4.06
CA HIS A 217 22.84 10.49 4.58
C HIS A 217 22.83 10.47 6.10
N HIS A 218 23.86 9.90 6.69
CA HIS A 218 24.02 9.84 8.13
C HIS A 218 25.13 10.80 8.56
N TYR A 219 24.79 11.79 9.36
CA TYR A 219 25.70 12.77 9.91
C TYR A 219 25.86 12.58 11.42
N LYS A 220 27.07 12.70 11.88
CA LYS A 220 27.41 12.79 13.29
C LYS A 220 27.94 14.18 13.59
N MET A 221 27.74 14.64 14.79
CA MET A 221 28.34 15.90 15.22
C MET A 221 29.88 15.76 15.25
N ASP A 222 30.56 16.60 14.50
CA ASP A 222 32.02 16.74 14.60
C ASP A 222 32.33 17.49 15.90
N THR A 223 32.80 16.74 16.89
CA THR A 223 33.11 17.29 18.20
C THR A 223 34.47 18.00 18.22
N ARG A 224 35.31 17.79 17.20
CA ARG A 224 36.72 18.18 17.13
C ARG A 224 37.53 17.76 18.35
N ASP A 225 37.04 16.82 19.11
CA ASP A 225 37.69 16.20 20.25
C ASP A 225 38.74 15.20 19.71
N PRO A 226 40.06 15.47 19.85
CA PRO A 226 41.07 14.60 19.30
C PRO A 226 41.05 13.19 19.88
N TYR A 227 40.55 13.03 21.13
CA TYR A 227 40.40 11.72 21.74
C TYR A 227 39.31 10.89 21.11
N LYS A 228 38.28 11.52 20.54
CA LYS A 228 37.18 10.82 19.84
C LYS A 228 37.50 10.67 18.36
N ASP A 229 37.87 11.77 17.72
CA ASP A 229 37.99 11.84 16.27
C ASP A 229 39.21 11.08 15.74
N LYS A 230 40.41 11.26 16.38
CA LYS A 230 41.62 10.53 15.97
C LYS A 230 41.53 9.05 16.28
N ILE A 231 40.98 8.66 17.46
CA ILE A 231 40.76 7.25 17.81
C ILE A 231 39.79 6.62 16.81
N ALA A 232 38.66 7.26 16.54
CA ALA A 232 37.66 6.71 15.58
C ALA A 232 38.25 6.56 14.16
N LYS A 233 39.09 7.50 13.71
CA LYS A 233 39.83 7.41 12.43
C LYS A 233 40.83 6.26 12.43
N LYS A 234 41.56 6.08 13.53
CA LYS A 234 42.51 4.98 13.70
C LYS A 234 41.83 3.62 13.68
N ASP A 235 40.73 3.48 14.40
CA ASP A 235 39.87 2.27 14.40
C ASP A 235 39.33 1.97 12.99
N LYS A 236 38.82 3.00 12.30
CA LYS A 236 38.34 2.85 10.91
C LYS A 236 39.45 2.38 9.98
N ARG A 237 40.63 3.03 10.02
CA ARG A 237 41.80 2.63 9.22
C ARG A 237 42.19 1.18 9.47
N ASN A 238 42.21 0.77 10.75
CA ASN A 238 42.60 -0.58 11.14
C ASN A 238 41.54 -1.66 10.78
N ALA A 239 40.28 -1.25 10.66
CA ALA A 239 39.18 -2.13 10.24
C ALA A 239 39.04 -2.25 8.71
N GLU A 240 39.69 -1.39 7.92
CA GLU A 240 39.65 -1.49 6.47
C GLU A 240 40.38 -2.78 6.01
N PRO A 241 39.74 -3.59 5.15
CA PRO A 241 40.39 -4.79 4.63
C PRO A 241 41.58 -4.41 3.72
N ASP A 242 42.68 -5.16 3.83
CA ASP A 242 43.82 -4.99 2.93
C ASP A 242 43.41 -5.10 1.46
N ARG A 243 43.88 -4.21 0.63
CA ARG A 243 43.78 -4.32 -0.83
C ARG A 243 44.60 -5.49 -1.33
N LEU A 244 44.29 -6.01 -2.51
CA LEU A 244 44.97 -7.19 -3.06
C LEU A 244 46.51 -7.05 -3.05
N PHE A 245 47.05 -5.91 -3.50
CA PHE A 245 48.49 -5.70 -3.53
C PHE A 245 49.10 -5.67 -2.12
N GLN A 246 48.40 -5.13 -1.12
CA GLN A 246 48.86 -5.15 0.27
C GLN A 246 48.97 -6.59 0.80
N LYS A 247 47.93 -7.42 0.52
CA LYS A 247 47.96 -8.86 0.88
C LYS A 247 49.14 -9.59 0.22
N LEU A 248 49.36 -9.34 -1.09
CA LEU A 248 50.43 -9.97 -1.86
C LEU A 248 51.82 -9.47 -1.44
N ASN A 249 51.93 -8.23 -0.97
CA ASN A 249 53.21 -7.64 -0.57
C ASN A 249 53.57 -7.90 0.91
N LYS A 250 52.64 -8.39 1.74
CA LYS A 250 52.94 -8.70 3.14
C LYS A 250 54.15 -9.64 3.31
N PRO A 251 54.26 -10.76 2.56
CA PRO A 251 55.34 -11.72 2.74
C PRO A 251 56.66 -11.26 2.11
N LEU A 252 56.66 -10.14 1.35
CA LEU A 252 57.91 -9.64 0.74
C LEU A 252 58.84 -9.06 1.81
N PRO A 253 60.15 -9.36 1.78
CA PRO A 253 61.13 -8.81 2.71
C PRO A 253 61.20 -7.29 2.60
N LYS A 254 61.24 -6.60 3.73
CA LYS A 254 61.33 -5.13 3.78
C LYS A 254 62.78 -4.70 4.00
N ARG A 255 63.20 -3.70 3.23
CA ARG A 255 64.55 -3.17 3.31
C ARG A 255 64.92 -2.67 4.69
N VAL A 256 64.00 -1.93 5.34
CA VAL A 256 64.18 -1.38 6.70
C VAL A 256 64.23 -2.44 7.79
N ASP A 257 63.72 -3.67 7.55
CA ASP A 257 63.82 -4.77 8.49
C ASP A 257 65.15 -5.52 8.33
N ALA A 258 65.71 -5.54 7.10
CA ALA A 258 67.03 -6.08 6.82
C ALA A 258 68.18 -5.14 7.25
N PHE A 259 67.91 -3.84 7.30
CA PHE A 259 68.89 -2.77 7.63
C PHE A 259 68.22 -1.82 8.62
N PRO A 260 68.21 -2.13 9.93
CA PRO A 260 67.50 -1.33 10.95
C PRO A 260 68.00 0.13 11.07
N GLU A 261 69.24 0.41 10.67
CA GLU A 261 69.80 1.75 10.63
C GLU A 261 69.14 2.72 9.65
N LEU A 262 68.27 2.20 8.77
CA LEU A 262 67.45 3.00 7.84
C LEU A 262 66.14 3.47 8.45
N LYS A 263 65.83 2.99 9.64
CA LYS A 263 64.60 3.45 10.34
C LYS A 263 64.85 4.82 10.96
N ASP A 264 63.84 5.69 10.79
CA ASP A 264 63.85 7.03 11.36
C ASP A 264 62.52 7.32 12.12
N PHE A 265 62.37 8.55 12.55
CA PHE A 265 61.14 9.01 13.24
C PHE A 265 59.86 8.61 12.52
N TYR A 266 59.83 8.66 11.17
CA TYR A 266 58.62 8.41 10.39
C TYR A 266 58.22 6.92 10.29
N ASN A 267 59.10 6.01 10.68
CA ASN A 267 58.74 4.57 10.77
C ASN A 267 57.88 4.27 11.99
N GLU A 268 57.91 5.11 12.99
CA GLU A 268 57.13 4.99 14.22
C GLU A 268 56.03 6.04 14.35
N TYR A 269 56.10 7.13 13.59
CA TYR A 269 55.16 8.24 13.63
C TYR A 269 53.81 7.84 13.04
N ASP A 270 52.71 8.05 13.82
CA ASP A 270 51.36 7.95 13.35
C ASP A 270 50.68 9.32 13.47
N GLU A 271 50.21 9.88 12.36
CA GLU A 271 49.51 11.19 12.29
C GLU A 271 48.20 11.20 13.12
N LEU A 272 47.67 10.00 13.42
CA LEU A 272 46.48 9.83 14.26
C LEU A 272 46.79 9.72 15.77
N ASP A 273 48.08 9.79 16.17
CA ASP A 273 48.46 9.92 17.56
C ASP A 273 48.10 11.33 18.08
N ILE A 274 47.63 11.38 19.34
CA ILE A 274 47.16 12.62 19.96
C ILE A 274 48.35 13.38 20.50
N THR A 275 48.62 14.56 19.95
CA THR A 275 49.71 15.46 20.38
C THR A 275 49.25 16.52 21.38
N ASP A 276 50.18 17.15 22.08
CA ASP A 276 49.86 18.30 22.98
C ASP A 276 49.30 19.49 22.18
N LYS A 277 49.69 19.64 20.93
CA LYS A 277 49.13 20.65 20.02
C LYS A 277 47.67 20.40 19.73
N ASP A 278 47.25 19.15 19.55
CA ASP A 278 45.84 18.78 19.38
C ASP A 278 45.02 19.14 20.63
N ARG A 279 45.53 18.81 21.81
CA ARG A 279 44.90 19.12 23.11
C ARG A 279 44.70 20.62 23.30
N ALA A 280 45.78 21.40 23.10
CA ALA A 280 45.76 22.85 23.22
C ALA A 280 44.75 23.50 22.23
N SER A 281 44.72 22.99 20.98
CA SER A 281 43.79 23.48 19.96
C SER A 281 42.33 23.20 20.34
N TYR A 282 42.05 22.01 20.89
CA TYR A 282 40.70 21.63 21.35
C TYR A 282 40.28 22.49 22.58
N GLU A 283 41.15 22.68 23.55
CA GLU A 283 40.85 23.53 24.71
C GLU A 283 40.56 24.98 24.28
N LYS A 284 41.31 25.53 23.35
CA LYS A 284 41.09 26.86 22.78
C LYS A 284 39.73 26.94 22.09
N LEU A 285 39.34 25.92 21.32
CA LEU A 285 38.01 25.82 20.70
C LEU A 285 36.91 25.85 21.74
N ILE A 286 36.99 24.97 22.76
CA ILE A 286 35.95 24.86 23.79
C ILE A 286 35.80 26.16 24.61
N LYS A 287 36.92 26.86 24.89
CA LYS A 287 36.87 28.16 25.58
C LYS A 287 36.17 29.23 24.73
N GLY A 288 36.28 29.17 23.39
CA GLY A 288 35.66 30.14 22.48
C GLY A 288 34.19 29.91 22.19
N LEU A 289 33.60 28.76 22.60
CA LEU A 289 32.19 28.42 22.31
C LEU A 289 31.26 29.01 23.41
N SER A 290 30.09 29.47 22.95
CA SER A 290 28.96 29.79 23.82
C SER A 290 28.39 28.54 24.51
N ASP A 291 27.59 28.73 25.57
CA ASP A 291 26.97 27.61 26.27
C ASP A 291 25.99 26.82 25.41
N LYS A 292 25.29 27.48 24.45
CA LYS A 292 24.43 26.80 23.46
C LYS A 292 25.25 25.88 22.54
N GLU A 293 26.39 26.36 22.04
CA GLU A 293 27.28 25.57 21.17
C GLU A 293 27.90 24.40 21.92
N LYS A 294 28.31 24.61 23.17
CA LYS A 294 28.80 23.53 24.05
C LYS A 294 27.73 22.48 24.30
N ALA A 295 26.47 22.89 24.49
CA ALA A 295 25.33 21.97 24.63
C ALA A 295 25.09 21.16 23.36
N MET A 296 25.20 21.78 22.17
CA MET A 296 25.10 21.08 20.88
C MET A 296 26.20 20.04 20.71
N LEU A 297 27.46 20.36 21.02
CA LEU A 297 28.56 19.39 20.94
C LEU A 297 28.39 18.19 21.87
N LYS A 298 27.68 18.36 22.99
CA LYS A 298 27.37 17.28 23.93
C LYS A 298 26.18 16.42 23.53
N ARG A 299 25.42 16.85 22.51
CA ARG A 299 24.23 16.13 22.06
C ARG A 299 24.64 14.80 21.42
N LYS A 300 24.13 13.70 21.96
CA LYS A 300 24.39 12.34 21.47
C LYS A 300 23.59 11.98 20.23
N GLY A 301 22.74 12.87 19.72
CA GLY A 301 21.86 12.62 18.59
C GLY A 301 22.60 12.33 17.28
N GLN A 302 22.01 11.48 16.47
CA GLN A 302 22.43 11.19 15.12
C GLN A 302 21.48 11.91 14.15
N PHE A 303 22.02 12.44 13.06
CA PHE A 303 21.27 13.22 12.10
C PHE A 303 21.20 12.44 10.77
N TYR A 304 20.01 12.20 10.30
CA TYR A 304 19.80 11.55 9.01
C TYR A 304 19.10 12.53 8.07
N VAL A 305 19.58 12.62 6.84
CA VAL A 305 18.90 13.34 5.78
C VAL A 305 18.42 12.30 4.78
N VAL A 306 17.13 12.21 4.63
CA VAL A 306 16.45 11.29 3.72
C VAL A 306 16.03 12.07 2.49
N ASP A 307 16.63 11.75 1.34
CA ASP A 307 16.27 12.34 0.05
C ASP A 307 15.19 11.50 -0.62
N LEU A 308 14.06 12.13 -0.86
CA LEU A 308 12.88 11.55 -1.48
C LEU A 308 12.66 12.15 -2.86
N LYS A 309 12.26 11.33 -3.82
CA LYS A 309 11.93 11.76 -5.17
C LYS A 309 10.52 11.31 -5.55
N ASN A 310 9.76 12.22 -6.12
CA ASN A 310 8.45 11.94 -6.68
C ASN A 310 8.61 11.60 -8.17
N LEU A 311 8.65 10.30 -8.48
CA LEU A 311 8.85 9.79 -9.83
C LEU A 311 7.55 9.78 -10.63
N GLY A 312 6.43 9.59 -9.96
CA GLY A 312 5.11 9.50 -10.59
C GLY A 312 4.41 10.84 -10.83
N GLY A 313 4.91 11.92 -10.23
CA GLY A 313 4.40 13.29 -10.38
C GLY A 313 3.20 13.64 -9.51
N LEU A 314 2.43 12.65 -9.03
CA LEU A 314 1.29 12.90 -8.17
C LEU A 314 1.75 13.35 -6.78
N VAL A 315 1.23 14.51 -6.35
CA VAL A 315 1.50 15.04 -5.01
C VAL A 315 0.67 14.29 -3.99
N MET A 316 1.34 13.69 -2.99
CA MET A 316 0.71 12.91 -1.93
C MET A 316 1.40 13.14 -0.57
N PRO A 317 0.73 12.93 0.55
CA PRO A 317 1.40 12.83 1.84
C PRO A 317 2.48 11.75 1.81
N VAL A 318 3.55 11.93 2.59
CA VAL A 318 4.62 10.93 2.71
C VAL A 318 4.58 10.33 4.11
N VAL A 319 4.41 9.03 4.18
CA VAL A 319 4.48 8.26 5.43
C VAL A 319 5.80 7.52 5.48
N LEU A 320 6.63 7.82 6.46
CA LEU A 320 7.92 7.17 6.68
C LEU A 320 7.85 6.30 7.92
N LYS A 321 8.15 5.02 7.79
CA LYS A 321 8.41 4.14 8.93
C LYS A 321 9.91 4.01 9.12
N VAL A 322 10.37 4.47 10.27
CA VAL A 322 11.78 4.40 10.68
C VAL A 322 11.95 3.23 11.62
N THR A 323 12.95 2.37 11.38
CA THR A 323 13.31 1.27 12.27
C THR A 323 14.71 1.51 12.84
N TYR A 324 14.84 1.40 14.14
CA TYR A 324 16.07 1.59 14.88
C TYR A 324 16.83 0.28 15.13
N GLU A 325 18.08 0.38 15.61
CA GLU A 325 18.94 -0.77 15.90
C GLU A 325 18.37 -1.72 16.99
N ASP A 326 17.59 -1.21 17.90
CA ASP A 326 16.88 -1.97 18.93
C ASP A 326 15.53 -2.56 18.44
N LYS A 327 15.25 -2.49 17.14
CA LYS A 327 14.00 -2.92 16.48
C LYS A 327 12.77 -2.10 16.83
N SER A 328 12.87 -1.05 17.65
CA SER A 328 11.78 -0.09 17.82
C SER A 328 11.51 0.64 16.53
N THR A 329 10.27 1.09 16.34
CA THR A 329 9.84 1.79 15.12
C THR A 329 9.15 3.10 15.47
N GLU A 330 9.27 4.07 14.56
CA GLU A 330 8.58 5.35 14.60
C GLU A 330 7.94 5.60 13.22
N GLU A 331 6.75 6.18 13.20
CA GLU A 331 6.09 6.62 11.99
C GLU A 331 6.06 8.14 11.92
N ILE A 332 6.55 8.67 10.80
CA ILE A 332 6.61 10.11 10.54
C ILE A 332 5.69 10.41 9.37
N ARG A 333 4.62 11.17 9.61
CA ARG A 333 3.68 11.62 8.58
C ARG A 333 4.01 13.03 8.13
N LEU A 334 4.28 13.21 6.84
CA LEU A 334 4.56 14.49 6.22
C LEU A 334 3.36 14.85 5.33
N PRO A 335 2.75 16.02 5.54
CA PRO A 335 1.59 16.41 4.73
C PRO A 335 1.99 16.70 3.27
N ALA A 336 1.02 16.62 2.35
CA ALA A 336 1.25 16.84 0.93
C ALA A 336 1.90 18.19 0.60
N GLN A 337 1.71 19.21 1.47
CA GLN A 337 2.31 20.54 1.35
C GLN A 337 3.84 20.54 1.37
N ILE A 338 4.49 19.43 1.77
CA ILE A 338 5.96 19.30 1.72
C ILE A 338 6.48 19.44 0.28
N TRP A 339 5.66 19.09 -0.72
CA TRP A 339 5.98 19.18 -2.15
C TRP A 339 5.74 20.56 -2.77
N ARG A 340 5.19 21.53 -2.01
CA ARG A 340 4.73 22.82 -2.55
C ARG A 340 5.81 23.61 -3.28
N ARG A 341 7.05 23.57 -2.84
CA ARG A 341 8.17 24.30 -3.44
C ARG A 341 8.92 23.50 -4.49
N HIS A 342 9.02 22.19 -4.28
CA HIS A 342 9.77 21.27 -5.12
C HIS A 342 8.94 19.98 -5.29
N PRO A 343 8.11 19.90 -6.35
CA PRO A 343 7.22 18.76 -6.55
C PRO A 343 7.96 17.47 -6.94
N GLU A 344 9.21 17.58 -7.40
CA GLU A 344 9.99 16.44 -7.88
C GLU A 344 10.85 15.80 -6.79
N SER A 345 11.36 16.58 -5.85
CA SER A 345 12.28 16.07 -4.82
C SER A 345 12.26 16.90 -3.54
N ILE A 346 12.46 16.23 -2.41
CA ILE A 346 12.57 16.86 -1.09
C ILE A 346 13.60 16.13 -0.24
N SER A 347 14.15 16.82 0.75
CA SER A 347 15.00 16.23 1.78
C SER A 347 14.38 16.41 3.14
N LYS A 348 14.25 15.32 3.90
CA LYS A 348 13.74 15.32 5.26
C LYS A 348 14.84 15.01 6.26
N MET A 349 15.12 15.94 7.17
CA MET A 349 16.03 15.68 8.28
C MET A 349 15.28 14.96 9.42
N ILE A 350 15.87 13.86 9.88
CA ILE A 350 15.43 13.10 11.05
C ILE A 350 16.55 13.17 12.10
N VAL A 351 16.21 13.56 13.31
CA VAL A 351 17.14 13.59 14.45
C VAL A 351 16.75 12.47 15.38
N ALA A 352 17.65 11.52 15.61
CA ALA A 352 17.39 10.33 16.41
C ALA A 352 18.48 10.11 17.47
N ASP A 353 18.10 9.63 18.63
CA ASP A 353 19.06 9.23 19.68
C ASP A 353 19.63 7.82 19.44
N LYS A 354 18.94 7.01 18.60
CA LYS A 354 19.32 5.65 18.23
C LYS A 354 19.73 5.61 16.75
N LYS A 355 20.51 4.61 16.40
CA LYS A 355 20.90 4.38 15.01
C LYS A 355 19.72 3.86 14.20
N ILE A 356 19.44 4.52 13.06
CA ILE A 356 18.46 4.07 12.09
C ILE A 356 19.08 2.92 11.27
N THR A 357 18.35 1.82 11.16
CA THR A 357 18.75 0.64 10.38
C THR A 357 17.93 0.46 9.11
N ARG A 358 16.70 1.01 9.09
CA ARG A 358 15.80 0.92 7.94
C ARG A 358 14.84 2.10 7.90
N ILE A 359 14.52 2.54 6.70
CA ILE A 359 13.44 3.48 6.40
C ILE A 359 12.56 2.89 5.30
N GLU A 360 11.26 3.04 5.42
CA GLU A 360 10.26 2.55 4.48
C GLU A 360 9.24 3.66 4.20
N VAL A 361 8.98 3.94 2.93
CA VAL A 361 7.90 4.84 2.47
C VAL A 361 6.63 4.02 2.32
N ASP A 362 5.51 4.60 2.70
CA ASP A 362 4.16 4.01 2.59
C ASP A 362 4.07 2.57 3.16
N PRO A 363 4.40 2.37 4.44
CA PRO A 363 4.48 1.04 5.05
C PRO A 363 3.14 0.30 5.07
N HIS A 364 2.03 1.04 5.01
CA HIS A 364 0.66 0.51 5.03
C HIS A 364 0.03 0.45 3.64
N ARG A 365 0.78 0.86 2.59
CA ARG A 365 0.30 0.94 1.20
C ARG A 365 -0.97 1.75 1.03
N GLU A 366 -1.04 2.84 1.76
CA GLU A 366 -2.22 3.71 1.82
C GLU A 366 -2.25 4.77 0.71
N THR A 367 -1.15 4.99 -0.02
CA THR A 367 -1.05 6.00 -1.09
C THR A 367 -1.12 5.43 -2.50
N ALA A 368 -1.25 4.12 -2.63
CA ALA A 368 -1.26 3.39 -3.92
C ALA A 368 0.01 3.59 -4.75
N ASP A 369 1.16 3.61 -4.09
CA ASP A 369 2.45 3.67 -4.75
C ASP A 369 2.61 2.50 -5.73
N VAL A 370 2.98 2.82 -6.98
CA VAL A 370 3.00 1.85 -8.08
C VAL A 370 4.30 1.04 -8.14
N ASP A 371 5.38 1.51 -7.49
CA ASP A 371 6.66 0.80 -7.37
C ASP A 371 7.19 0.74 -5.94
N ILE A 372 6.62 -0.13 -5.14
CA ILE A 372 7.01 -0.34 -3.75
C ILE A 372 8.46 -0.79 -3.55
N GLU A 373 9.16 -1.19 -4.60
CA GLU A 373 10.54 -1.67 -4.50
C GLU A 373 11.54 -0.52 -4.27
N ASN A 374 11.19 0.67 -4.71
CA ASN A 374 12.01 1.85 -4.50
C ASN A 374 11.73 2.55 -3.14
N ASN A 375 10.77 2.05 -2.35
CA ASN A 375 10.32 2.61 -1.07
C ASN A 375 11.20 2.23 0.12
N TYR A 376 12.31 1.52 -0.08
CA TYR A 376 13.12 0.97 1.02
C TYR A 376 14.55 1.49 1.05
N PHE A 377 15.01 1.77 2.25
CA PHE A 377 16.43 1.93 2.54
C PHE A 377 16.84 1.06 3.74
N PRO A 378 17.90 0.24 3.64
CA PRO A 378 18.60 -0.16 2.40
C PRO A 378 17.68 -0.84 1.40
N ARG A 379 18.03 -0.80 0.10
CA ARG A 379 17.29 -1.51 -0.95
C ARG A 379 17.14 -2.99 -0.62
N ARG A 380 15.96 -3.56 -0.91
CA ARG A 380 15.68 -4.98 -0.68
C ARG A 380 16.18 -5.84 -1.83
N MET A 381 16.63 -7.05 -1.49
CA MET A 381 16.85 -8.11 -2.48
C MET A 381 15.49 -8.64 -2.95
N ARG A 382 15.32 -8.79 -4.26
CA ARG A 382 14.08 -9.36 -4.84
C ARG A 382 14.21 -10.87 -4.95
N GLU A 383 13.22 -11.59 -4.44
CA GLU A 383 13.07 -13.01 -4.72
C GLU A 383 12.24 -13.22 -5.99
N HIS A 384 12.79 -13.99 -6.91
CA HIS A 384 12.11 -14.40 -8.14
C HIS A 384 12.05 -15.93 -8.19
N THR A 385 10.87 -16.46 -8.55
CA THR A 385 10.67 -17.90 -8.69
C THR A 385 10.66 -18.30 -10.15
N PHE A 386 11.52 -19.24 -10.53
CA PHE A 386 11.48 -19.85 -11.85
C PHE A 386 10.48 -21.03 -11.84
N GLY A 387 9.41 -20.89 -12.62
CA GLY A 387 8.45 -21.96 -12.80
C GLY A 387 8.95 -22.98 -13.83
N ILE A 388 8.91 -24.27 -13.49
CA ILE A 388 9.31 -25.38 -14.37
C ILE A 388 8.14 -25.82 -15.28
N SER A 389 6.89 -25.49 -14.91
CA SER A 389 5.70 -26.01 -15.58
C SER A 389 5.11 -25.02 -16.60
N LYS A 390 4.84 -25.53 -17.83
CA LYS A 390 4.06 -24.84 -18.86
C LYS A 390 2.55 -25.15 -18.77
N SER A 391 2.06 -25.76 -17.68
CA SER A 391 0.65 -26.09 -17.55
C SER A 391 -0.21 -24.83 -17.47
N LYS A 392 -1.24 -24.75 -18.31
CA LYS A 392 -2.27 -23.72 -18.18
C LYS A 392 -2.95 -23.89 -16.83
N LYS A 393 -3.08 -22.80 -16.08
CA LYS A 393 -3.91 -22.82 -14.87
C LYS A 393 -5.31 -23.32 -15.24
N PRO A 394 -5.88 -24.29 -14.51
CA PRO A 394 -7.24 -24.75 -14.80
C PRO A 394 -8.19 -23.54 -14.74
N SER A 395 -8.97 -23.32 -15.80
CA SER A 395 -10.04 -22.34 -15.78
C SER A 395 -11.18 -22.87 -14.92
N GLY A 396 -11.70 -22.06 -14.00
CA GLY A 396 -12.94 -22.36 -13.29
C GLY A 396 -12.76 -23.23 -12.05
N ASN A 397 -11.94 -22.80 -11.09
CA ASN A 397 -11.83 -23.46 -9.79
C ASN A 397 -13.15 -23.31 -8.99
N ASN A 398 -13.87 -24.45 -8.76
CA ASN A 398 -15.05 -24.52 -7.91
C ASN A 398 -14.83 -25.53 -6.78
N PRO A 399 -14.14 -25.13 -5.69
CA PRO A 399 -13.80 -26.01 -4.57
C PRO A 399 -15.03 -26.63 -3.89
N LEU A 400 -16.18 -25.97 -3.92
CA LEU A 400 -17.44 -26.50 -3.39
C LEU A 400 -17.88 -27.73 -4.17
N ARG A 401 -17.84 -27.68 -5.49
CA ARG A 401 -18.11 -28.83 -6.37
C ARG A 401 -17.15 -29.98 -6.11
N ASP A 402 -15.87 -29.69 -6.00
CA ASP A 402 -14.84 -30.68 -5.77
C ASP A 402 -15.04 -31.39 -4.41
N LYS A 403 -15.38 -30.64 -3.38
CA LYS A 403 -15.76 -31.18 -2.06
C LYS A 403 -16.99 -32.07 -2.15
N GLN A 404 -18.08 -31.62 -2.77
CA GLN A 404 -19.31 -32.44 -2.90
C GLN A 404 -19.08 -33.74 -3.66
N LYS A 405 -18.29 -33.68 -4.76
CA LYS A 405 -17.92 -34.90 -5.49
C LYS A 405 -17.09 -35.87 -4.67
N ALA A 406 -16.17 -35.36 -3.84
CA ALA A 406 -15.37 -36.21 -2.95
C ALA A 406 -16.24 -36.86 -1.87
N GLU A 407 -17.18 -36.11 -1.28
CA GLU A 407 -18.13 -36.64 -0.28
C GLU A 407 -19.07 -37.69 -0.87
N GLU A 408 -19.60 -37.46 -2.08
CA GLU A 408 -20.44 -38.43 -2.79
C GLU A 408 -19.69 -39.72 -3.13
N LYS A 409 -18.44 -39.59 -3.56
CA LYS A 409 -17.57 -40.75 -3.83
C LYS A 409 -17.32 -41.56 -2.56
N ALA A 410 -16.96 -40.88 -1.46
CA ALA A 410 -16.74 -41.52 -0.18
C ALA A 410 -18.00 -42.26 0.33
N ARG A 411 -19.18 -41.66 0.15
CA ARG A 411 -20.46 -42.29 0.50
C ARG A 411 -20.72 -43.55 -0.32
N LYS A 412 -20.53 -43.52 -1.65
CA LYS A 412 -20.68 -44.68 -2.53
C LYS A 412 -19.72 -45.80 -2.14
N GLU A 413 -18.47 -45.50 -1.88
CA GLU A 413 -17.47 -46.47 -1.44
C GLU A 413 -17.84 -47.10 -0.08
N ALA A 414 -18.36 -46.32 0.85
CA ALA A 414 -18.84 -46.82 2.17
C ALA A 414 -20.06 -47.73 2.00
N GLU A 415 -21.01 -47.38 1.12
CA GLU A 415 -22.20 -48.20 0.83
C GLU A 415 -21.81 -49.51 0.15
N GLU A 416 -20.88 -49.48 -0.83
CA GLU A 416 -20.36 -50.73 -1.45
C GLU A 416 -19.64 -51.62 -0.46
N LYS A 417 -18.87 -51.03 0.45
CA LYS A 417 -18.19 -51.81 1.52
C LYS A 417 -19.17 -52.48 2.43
N LYS A 418 -20.22 -51.79 2.88
CA LYS A 418 -21.30 -52.36 3.69
C LYS A 418 -22.05 -53.47 2.96
N LYS A 419 -22.33 -53.33 1.66
CA LYS A 419 -22.96 -54.40 0.84
C LYS A 419 -22.06 -55.62 0.74
N LYS A 420 -20.75 -55.47 0.49
CA LYS A 420 -19.80 -56.60 0.45
C LYS A 420 -19.64 -57.30 1.80
N GLU A 421 -19.68 -56.55 2.90
CA GLU A 421 -19.66 -57.13 4.25
C GLU A 421 -20.97 -57.94 4.57
N ALA A 422 -22.10 -57.38 4.21
CA ALA A 422 -23.41 -58.04 4.36
C ALA A 422 -23.52 -59.35 3.51
N GLU A 423 -23.00 -59.35 2.28
CA GLU A 423 -22.92 -60.55 1.44
C GLU A 423 -21.99 -61.61 2.02
N LYS A 424 -20.83 -61.21 2.58
CA LYS A 424 -19.92 -62.13 3.26
C LYS A 424 -20.54 -62.75 4.50
N GLU A 425 -21.37 -62.01 5.26
CA GLU A 425 -22.09 -62.57 6.43
C GLU A 425 -23.21 -63.51 6.01
N LYS A 426 -23.93 -63.25 4.94
CA LYS A 426 -24.98 -64.17 4.40
C LYS A 426 -24.38 -65.47 3.94
N ASN A 427 -23.18 -65.45 3.32
CA ASN A 427 -22.50 -66.67 2.86
C ASN A 427 -21.79 -67.47 3.98
N LYS A 428 -21.74 -66.94 5.21
CA LYS A 428 -21.18 -67.63 6.38
C LYS A 428 -22.22 -68.39 7.20
N LYS A 429 -23.53 -68.31 6.90
CA LYS A 429 -24.56 -69.12 7.57
C LYS A 429 -24.47 -70.58 7.12
N PRO A 430 -24.28 -71.57 8.04
CA PRO A 430 -24.19 -72.96 7.66
C PRO A 430 -25.51 -73.48 7.09
N ALA A 431 -25.40 -74.35 6.07
CA ALA A 431 -26.53 -75.04 5.47
C ALA A 431 -27.39 -75.78 6.53
N PRO A 432 -28.72 -75.79 6.42
CA PRO A 432 -29.55 -76.50 7.38
C PRO A 432 -29.27 -77.98 7.33
N LYS A 433 -28.94 -78.58 8.51
CA LYS A 433 -28.81 -80.03 8.65
C LYS A 433 -30.12 -80.71 8.30
N LYS A 434 -30.15 -81.45 7.19
CA LYS A 434 -31.25 -82.36 6.86
C LYS A 434 -31.32 -83.43 7.96
N LYS A 435 -32.48 -83.56 8.58
CA LYS A 435 -32.90 -84.74 9.34
C LYS A 435 -33.38 -85.82 8.40
#